data_e637a94178ecd908469af63f5a43ed11
#
_entry.id   e637a94178ecd908469af63f5a43ed11
#
_cell.length_a   1.000
_cell.length_b   1.000
_cell.length_c   1.000
_cell.angle_alpha   90.00
_cell.angle_beta   90.00
_cell.angle_gamma   90.00
#
_symmetry.space_group_name_H-M   'P 1'
#
loop_
_entity.id
_entity.type
_entity.pdbx_description
1 polymer ?
#
loop_
_entity_poly.entity_id
_entity_poly.type
_entity_poly.pdbx_seq_one_letter_code
_entity_poly.pdbx_strand_id
1 'polypeptide(L)'
;HDLYWALGDGGPQTDTWDHGQRTDGFFGMVVRISVPSKGSGYEIPEGNYAGPDDDPEEVLPEICANGFRNNWRCGFDRLTDELYCGDVGHNDIESIYKIECGNNYGWVRFEGSRCTEYSEDTYGPCADVDRS
;
A
#
# COMPACT_ATOMS: atom_id res chain seq x y z
N HIS A 1 -13.13 11.51 -12.31
CA HIS A 1 -11.65 11.55 -12.18
C HIS A 1 -11.25 10.87 -10.89
N ASP A 2 -10.25 9.99 -10.99
CA ASP A 2 -9.74 9.34 -9.78
C ASP A 2 -8.75 10.24 -9.06
N LEU A 3 -8.90 10.29 -7.74
CA LEU A 3 -7.98 10.93 -6.81
C LEU A 3 -7.22 9.83 -6.09
N TYR A 4 -5.91 9.97 -6.06
CA TYR A 4 -5.01 9.07 -5.32
C TYR A 4 -4.37 9.82 -4.15
N TRP A 5 -4.30 9.17 -3.02
CA TRP A 5 -3.66 9.69 -1.82
C TRP A 5 -2.80 8.60 -1.17
N ALA A 6 -1.50 8.87 -1.04
CA ALA A 6 -0.53 7.97 -0.45
C ALA A 6 -0.24 8.38 0.99
N LEU A 7 -0.24 7.43 1.90
CA LEU A 7 0.04 7.62 3.33
C LEU A 7 1.06 6.59 3.81
N GLY A 8 2.04 7.06 4.57
CA GLY A 8 2.98 6.16 5.27
C GLY A 8 2.32 5.42 6.44
N ASP A 9 3.06 4.49 7.05
CA ASP A 9 2.58 3.63 8.14
C ASP A 9 2.28 4.35 9.46
N GLY A 10 2.66 5.64 9.56
CA GLY A 10 2.43 6.45 10.76
C GLY A 10 3.35 6.13 11.94
N GLY A 11 4.29 5.18 11.79
CA GLY A 11 5.23 4.72 12.83
C GLY A 11 4.58 3.85 13.91
N PRO A 12 5.36 3.44 14.92
CA PRO A 12 6.78 3.69 15.08
C PRO A 12 7.65 3.01 14.02
N GLN A 13 8.96 3.22 14.03
CA GLN A 13 9.89 2.88 12.94
C GLN A 13 9.78 1.47 12.35
N THR A 14 9.39 0.49 13.14
CA THR A 14 9.26 -0.93 12.76
C THR A 14 7.80 -1.36 12.61
N ASP A 15 6.90 -0.40 12.44
CA ASP A 15 5.47 -0.64 12.29
C ASP A 15 4.88 -1.63 13.34
N THR A 16 5.17 -1.37 14.61
CA THR A 16 4.76 -2.22 15.73
C THR A 16 3.24 -2.45 15.81
N TRP A 17 2.45 -1.60 15.17
CA TRP A 17 1.00 -1.70 15.12
C TRP A 17 0.47 -2.35 13.85
N ASP A 18 1.38 -2.80 12.97
CA ASP A 18 1.06 -3.50 11.73
C ASP A 18 0.20 -2.69 10.75
N HIS A 19 0.38 -1.38 10.74
CA HIS A 19 -0.41 -0.48 9.91
C HIS A 19 -0.22 -0.73 8.40
N GLY A 20 0.97 -1.19 7.98
CA GLY A 20 1.25 -1.51 6.60
C GLY A 20 0.41 -2.67 6.07
N GLN A 21 -0.07 -3.55 6.96
CA GLN A 21 -0.84 -4.73 6.59
C GLN A 21 -2.32 -4.66 7.02
N ARG A 22 -2.65 -3.83 8.02
CA ARG A 22 -4.03 -3.67 8.49
C ARG A 22 -4.83 -2.82 7.50
N THR A 23 -6.00 -3.31 7.12
CA THR A 23 -6.89 -2.71 6.12
C THR A 23 -8.13 -2.03 6.71
N ASP A 24 -8.16 -1.90 8.02
CA ASP A 24 -9.19 -1.16 8.80
C ASP A 24 -8.84 0.34 8.99
N GLY A 25 -7.77 0.80 8.34
CA GLY A 25 -7.28 2.16 8.35
C GLY A 25 -6.54 2.50 7.07
N PHE A 26 -6.03 3.74 6.94
CA PHE A 26 -5.35 4.20 5.73
C PHE A 26 -3.84 4.37 5.87
N PHE A 27 -3.27 4.00 7.00
CA PHE A 27 -1.82 4.06 7.19
C PHE A 27 -1.11 2.94 6.40
N GLY A 28 0.00 3.28 5.75
CA GLY A 28 0.73 2.35 4.89
C GLY A 28 0.00 2.01 3.59
N MET A 29 -0.86 2.91 3.10
CA MET A 29 -1.77 2.66 1.99
C MET A 29 -1.63 3.68 0.86
N VAL A 30 -2.05 3.25 -0.33
CA VAL A 30 -2.50 4.14 -1.40
C VAL A 30 -4.01 4.03 -1.50
N VAL A 31 -4.70 5.15 -1.30
CA VAL A 31 -6.15 5.29 -1.40
C VAL A 31 -6.52 5.76 -2.79
N ARG A 32 -7.61 5.23 -3.36
CA ARG A 32 -8.17 5.69 -4.64
C ARG A 32 -9.69 5.83 -4.55
N ILE A 33 -10.17 7.00 -4.89
CA ILE A 33 -11.60 7.32 -5.00
C ILE A 33 -11.89 8.01 -6.33
N SER A 34 -13.09 7.84 -6.87
CA SER A 34 -13.56 8.58 -8.04
C SER A 34 -14.41 9.78 -7.62
N VAL A 35 -13.99 10.97 -8.03
CA VAL A 35 -14.68 12.21 -7.69
C VAL A 35 -15.47 12.70 -8.92
N PRO A 36 -16.80 12.86 -8.79
CA PRO A 36 -17.61 13.34 -9.88
C PRO A 36 -17.28 14.80 -10.23
N SER A 37 -17.37 15.16 -11.49
CA SER A 37 -17.12 16.53 -11.98
C SER A 37 -18.18 17.53 -11.51
N LYS A 38 -19.33 17.06 -11.06
CA LYS A 38 -20.43 17.85 -10.50
C LYS A 38 -21.13 17.05 -9.39
N GLY A 39 -21.57 17.74 -8.36
CA GLY A 39 -22.23 17.13 -7.21
C GLY A 39 -21.31 17.08 -5.98
N SER A 40 -21.63 16.18 -5.06
CA SER A 40 -20.86 15.95 -3.82
C SER A 40 -20.69 14.46 -3.58
N GLY A 41 -19.66 14.10 -2.79
CA GLY A 41 -19.33 12.72 -2.48
C GLY A 41 -18.29 12.13 -3.42
N TYR A 42 -18.11 10.82 -3.34
CA TYR A 42 -17.20 10.05 -4.18
C TYR A 42 -17.77 8.65 -4.42
N GLU A 43 -17.20 7.96 -5.38
CA GLU A 43 -17.50 6.56 -5.70
C GLU A 43 -16.22 5.73 -5.53
N ILE A 44 -16.38 4.44 -5.27
CA ILE A 44 -15.27 3.48 -5.20
C ILE A 44 -15.04 2.93 -6.62
N PRO A 45 -13.86 3.14 -7.20
CA PRO A 45 -13.52 2.55 -8.49
C PRO A 45 -13.37 1.02 -8.39
N GLU A 46 -13.74 0.31 -9.45
CA GLU A 46 -13.44 -1.11 -9.57
C GLU A 46 -11.93 -1.38 -9.52
N GLY A 47 -11.54 -2.54 -8.98
CA GLY A 47 -10.16 -3.00 -8.90
C GLY A 47 -9.35 -2.38 -7.76
N ASN A 48 -9.99 -1.76 -6.76
CA ASN A 48 -9.35 -1.50 -5.48
C ASN A 48 -9.01 -2.81 -4.75
N TYR A 49 -8.17 -2.72 -3.72
CA TYR A 49 -7.71 -3.89 -2.98
C TYR A 49 -8.88 -4.56 -2.24
N ALA A 50 -9.02 -5.87 -2.41
CA ALA A 50 -10.10 -6.66 -1.82
C ALA A 50 -9.63 -7.59 -0.68
N GLY A 51 -8.39 -7.42 -0.21
CA GLY A 51 -7.83 -8.28 0.82
C GLY A 51 -7.08 -9.49 0.26
N PRO A 52 -6.35 -10.23 1.10
CA PRO A 52 -5.54 -11.37 0.67
C PRO A 52 -6.39 -12.56 0.18
N ASP A 53 -7.63 -12.66 0.64
CA ASP A 53 -8.58 -13.74 0.29
C ASP A 53 -9.72 -13.25 -0.62
N ASP A 54 -9.55 -12.06 -1.23
CA ASP A 54 -10.58 -11.37 -2.00
C ASP A 54 -11.90 -11.16 -1.19
N ASP A 55 -11.77 -10.96 0.14
CA ASP A 55 -12.89 -10.65 1.01
C ASP A 55 -13.00 -9.14 1.28
N PRO A 56 -13.86 -8.43 0.54
CA PRO A 56 -13.98 -6.98 0.64
C PRO A 56 -14.69 -6.52 1.94
N GLU A 57 -15.26 -7.41 2.75
CA GLU A 57 -15.94 -7.03 4.00
C GLU A 57 -14.95 -6.63 5.11
N GLU A 58 -13.69 -7.08 5.01
CA GLU A 58 -12.62 -6.78 5.97
C GLU A 58 -11.71 -5.62 5.54
N VAL A 59 -11.97 -5.01 4.40
CA VAL A 59 -11.10 -3.97 3.80
C VAL A 59 -11.87 -2.68 3.60
N LEU A 60 -11.26 -1.55 3.97
CA LEU A 60 -11.80 -0.24 3.58
C LEU A 60 -11.80 -0.10 2.05
N PRO A 61 -12.96 0.13 1.42
CA PRO A 61 -13.11 0.03 -0.03
C PRO A 61 -12.32 1.09 -0.81
N GLU A 62 -11.87 2.14 -0.15
CA GLU A 62 -11.03 3.18 -0.74
C GLU A 62 -9.57 2.74 -0.94
N ILE A 63 -9.13 1.64 -0.34
CA ILE A 63 -7.76 1.16 -0.44
C ILE A 63 -7.49 0.63 -1.86
N CYS A 64 -6.57 1.27 -2.57
CA CYS A 64 -6.09 0.81 -3.87
C CYS A 64 -5.00 -0.25 -3.70
N ALA A 65 -4.05 0.00 -2.80
CA ALA A 65 -2.92 -0.88 -2.52
C ALA A 65 -2.43 -0.65 -1.10
N ASN A 66 -1.82 -1.68 -0.48
CA ASN A 66 -1.29 -1.64 0.87
C ASN A 66 0.17 -2.08 0.95
N GLY A 67 0.74 -2.08 2.15
CA GLY A 67 2.07 -2.59 2.41
C GLY A 67 3.20 -1.60 2.11
N PHE A 68 2.99 -0.32 2.40
CA PHE A 68 4.00 0.73 2.27
C PHE A 68 4.50 1.19 3.63
N ARG A 69 5.78 1.55 3.67
CA ARG A 69 6.37 2.17 4.85
C ARG A 69 6.13 3.68 4.88
N ASN A 70 6.58 4.37 3.86
CA ASN A 70 6.48 5.83 3.79
C ASN A 70 6.48 6.31 2.34
N ASN A 71 5.33 6.25 1.69
CA ASN A 71 5.12 6.72 0.31
C ASN A 71 5.26 8.23 0.26
N TRP A 72 6.51 8.69 0.14
CA TRP A 72 6.84 10.11 0.23
C TRP A 72 6.30 10.93 -0.93
N ARG A 73 6.44 10.42 -2.16
CA ARG A 73 5.98 11.09 -3.37
C ARG A 73 5.52 10.11 -4.42
N CYS A 74 4.40 10.46 -5.03
CA CYS A 74 3.84 9.75 -6.18
C CYS A 74 3.67 10.69 -7.37
N GLY A 75 3.68 10.12 -8.57
CA GLY A 75 3.43 10.85 -9.80
C GLY A 75 3.07 9.90 -10.94
N PHE A 76 2.25 10.40 -11.85
CA PHE A 76 1.91 9.67 -13.07
C PHE A 76 2.96 9.88 -14.16
N ASP A 77 3.37 8.80 -14.80
CA ASP A 77 4.09 8.90 -16.07
C ASP A 77 3.15 9.46 -17.13
N ARG A 78 3.60 10.53 -17.81
CA ARG A 78 2.76 11.25 -18.77
C ARG A 78 2.53 10.52 -20.10
N LEU A 79 3.32 9.47 -20.35
CA LEU A 79 3.24 8.70 -21.59
C LEU A 79 2.40 7.43 -21.40
N THR A 80 2.45 6.82 -20.21
CA THR A 80 1.82 5.53 -19.94
C THR A 80 0.61 5.64 -19.00
N ASP A 81 0.42 6.80 -18.33
CA ASP A 81 -0.55 7.00 -17.23
C ASP A 81 -0.35 6.04 -16.05
N GLU A 82 0.82 5.42 -15.92
CA GLU A 82 1.16 4.57 -14.79
C GLU A 82 1.54 5.44 -13.58
N LEU A 83 1.07 5.04 -12.40
CA LEU A 83 1.39 5.70 -11.14
C LEU A 83 2.66 5.09 -10.55
N TYR A 84 3.63 5.94 -10.23
CA TYR A 84 4.85 5.55 -9.50
C TYR A 84 4.92 6.28 -8.17
N CYS A 85 5.31 5.55 -7.11
CA CYS A 85 5.54 6.12 -5.77
C CYS A 85 6.94 5.78 -5.28
N GLY A 86 7.65 6.77 -4.74
CA GLY A 86 8.86 6.54 -3.96
C GLY A 86 8.47 6.20 -2.53
N ASP A 87 8.89 5.04 -2.06
CA ASP A 87 8.66 4.56 -0.70
C ASP A 87 9.97 4.55 0.09
N VAL A 88 10.02 5.39 1.13
CA VAL A 88 11.21 5.54 1.97
C VAL A 88 11.33 4.31 2.87
N GLY A 89 12.41 3.57 2.68
CA GLY A 89 12.74 2.40 3.47
C GLY A 89 13.13 2.69 4.91
N HIS A 90 13.37 1.63 5.68
CA HIS A 90 13.76 1.75 7.07
C HIS A 90 15.29 1.90 7.23
N ASN A 91 16.04 0.88 6.86
CA ASN A 91 17.49 0.88 7.03
C ASN A 91 18.26 0.45 5.77
N ASP A 92 17.64 -0.34 4.91
CA ASP A 92 18.37 -1.10 3.89
C ASP A 92 18.03 -0.70 2.47
N ILE A 93 16.75 -0.49 2.13
CA ILE A 93 16.32 -0.33 0.73
C ILE A 93 15.34 0.82 0.57
N GLU A 94 15.71 1.78 -0.27
CA GLU A 94 14.80 2.76 -0.84
C GLU A 94 14.14 2.16 -2.09
N SER A 95 12.83 2.33 -2.24
CA SER A 95 12.08 1.70 -3.33
C SER A 95 11.32 2.71 -4.19
N ILE A 96 11.20 2.39 -5.47
CA ILE A 96 10.24 3.04 -6.36
C ILE A 96 9.31 1.96 -6.88
N TYR A 97 8.04 2.08 -6.54
CA TYR A 97 7.02 1.13 -6.96
C TYR A 97 6.16 1.70 -8.09
N LYS A 98 5.90 0.88 -9.10
CA LYS A 98 4.74 1.07 -9.98
C LYS A 98 3.51 0.61 -9.20
N ILE A 99 2.56 1.49 -9.00
CA ILE A 99 1.37 1.21 -8.21
C ILE A 99 0.28 0.60 -9.09
N GLU A 100 -0.09 -0.60 -8.74
CA GLU A 100 -1.24 -1.31 -9.31
C GLU A 100 -2.22 -1.59 -8.18
N CYS A 101 -3.47 -1.15 -8.34
CA CYS A 101 -4.50 -1.43 -7.34
C CYS A 101 -4.73 -2.95 -7.24
N GLY A 102 -5.09 -3.40 -6.06
CA GLY A 102 -5.22 -4.83 -5.77
C GLY A 102 -3.96 -5.49 -5.22
N ASN A 103 -2.82 -4.78 -5.15
CA ASN A 103 -1.55 -5.36 -4.72
C ASN A 103 -1.15 -4.95 -3.30
N ASN A 104 -0.42 -5.87 -2.64
CA ASN A 104 0.26 -5.65 -1.38
C ASN A 104 1.78 -5.56 -1.63
N TYR A 105 2.39 -4.42 -1.22
CA TYR A 105 3.80 -4.13 -1.45
C TYR A 105 4.73 -4.63 -0.34
N GLY A 106 4.15 -5.15 0.76
CA GLY A 106 4.79 -6.08 1.68
C GLY A 106 5.42 -5.47 2.94
N TRP A 107 5.46 -4.17 3.13
CA TRP A 107 5.87 -3.60 4.42
C TRP A 107 4.84 -4.00 5.50
N VAL A 108 5.22 -4.45 6.68
CA VAL A 108 6.52 -4.45 7.38
C VAL A 108 7.30 -5.77 7.18
N ARG A 109 6.73 -6.74 6.50
CA ARG A 109 7.37 -8.05 6.28
C ARG A 109 8.56 -7.96 5.33
N PHE A 110 8.50 -7.02 4.39
CA PHE A 110 9.56 -6.78 3.41
C PHE A 110 9.93 -5.29 3.36
N GLU A 111 11.22 -5.02 3.20
CA GLU A 111 11.77 -3.74 2.80
C GLU A 111 12.33 -3.90 1.38
N GLY A 112 11.59 -3.40 0.38
CA GLY A 112 11.83 -3.73 -1.01
C GLY A 112 11.74 -5.23 -1.28
N SER A 113 12.81 -5.83 -1.77
CA SER A 113 12.91 -7.28 -2.01
C SER A 113 13.47 -8.07 -0.81
N ARG A 114 13.79 -7.40 0.29
CA ARG A 114 14.47 -7.99 1.45
C ARG A 114 13.50 -8.29 2.57
N CYS A 115 13.60 -9.47 3.16
CA CYS A 115 12.89 -9.80 4.38
C CYS A 115 13.35 -8.95 5.55
N THR A 116 12.40 -8.54 6.38
CA THR A 116 12.70 -7.90 7.66
C THR A 116 12.50 -8.88 8.81
N GLU A 117 13.15 -8.61 9.94
CA GLU A 117 12.94 -9.36 11.18
C GLU A 117 11.82 -8.75 12.04
N TYR A 118 11.25 -7.62 11.62
CA TYR A 118 10.35 -6.81 12.45
C TYR A 118 8.97 -7.42 12.66
N SER A 119 8.58 -8.35 11.82
CA SER A 119 7.25 -8.98 11.84
C SER A 119 7.29 -10.49 12.02
N GLU A 120 8.44 -11.07 12.36
CA GLU A 120 8.58 -12.53 12.51
C GLU A 120 7.66 -13.12 13.58
N ASP A 121 7.44 -12.39 14.68
CA ASP A 121 6.53 -12.82 15.74
C ASP A 121 5.06 -12.87 15.27
N THR A 122 4.68 -12.05 14.31
CA THR A 122 3.31 -11.97 13.78
C THR A 122 3.07 -12.89 12.59
N TYR A 123 4.02 -12.93 11.64
CA TYR A 123 3.85 -13.61 10.35
C TYR A 123 4.79 -14.80 10.15
N GLY A 124 5.67 -15.07 11.13
CA GLY A 124 6.72 -16.09 11.00
C GLY A 124 7.86 -15.68 10.06
N PRO A 125 8.87 -16.55 9.91
CA PRO A 125 10.01 -16.27 9.04
C PRO A 125 9.57 -16.05 7.60
N CYS A 126 10.16 -15.04 6.96
CA CYS A 126 9.77 -14.65 5.62
C CYS A 126 10.51 -15.44 4.50
N ALA A 127 11.31 -16.43 4.86
CA ALA A 127 12.17 -17.16 3.93
C ALA A 127 11.42 -17.97 2.84
N ASP A 128 10.12 -18.18 3.00
CA ASP A 128 9.33 -19.04 2.11
C ASP A 128 8.37 -18.27 1.18
N VAL A 129 8.47 -16.95 1.13
CA VAL A 129 7.59 -16.14 0.26
C VAL A 129 8.32 -15.85 -1.05
N ASP A 130 7.97 -16.61 -2.11
CA ASP A 130 8.38 -16.31 -3.47
C ASP A 130 7.74 -14.98 -3.93
N ARG A 131 8.57 -14.00 -4.24
CA ARG A 131 8.19 -12.69 -4.80
C ARG A 131 8.67 -12.54 -6.25
N SER A 132 8.71 -13.65 -6.98
CA SER A 132 9.03 -13.65 -8.41
C SER A 132 7.90 -13.06 -9.25
#